data_a888bcb528700a1dfe9428b98c8c25a4
#
_entry.id   a888bcb528700a1dfe9428b98c8c25a4
#
_cell.length_a   1.000
_cell.length_b   1.000
_cell.length_c   1.000
_cell.angle_alpha   90.00
_cell.angle_beta   90.00
_cell.angle_gamma   90.00
#
_symmetry.space_group_name_H-M   'P 1'
#
loop_
_entity.id
_entity.type
_entity.pdbx_description
1 polymer ?
#
loop_
_entity_poly.entity_id
_entity_poly.type
_entity_poly.pdbx_seq_one_letter_code
_entity_poly.pdbx_strand_id
1 'polypeptide(L)'
;KRWFLRGAYVFGDKTIARRPGRDAQNHGTELDAYYFWRGLRRYINLGYVYRQEDSQAARFKYKAHQIKLRAVQRFEVFSKLSTLELGLRYEDRNYDEATPSIGERRNDERVRATVEFDLPLTDRINWRVYGGYSDYLSNLPSADYDQSLIGTTVELSF
;
A
#
# COMPACT_ATOMS: atom_id res chain seq x y z
N LYS A 1 -20.39 -17.59 5.67
CA LYS A 1 -19.33 -17.75 4.65
C LYS A 1 -18.01 -17.21 5.23
N ARG A 2 -16.90 -17.93 5.01
CA ARG A 2 -15.56 -17.54 5.54
C ARG A 2 -14.72 -16.76 4.53
N TRP A 3 -15.13 -16.75 3.28
CA TRP A 3 -14.40 -16.12 2.19
C TRP A 3 -15.21 -14.99 1.57
N PHE A 4 -14.51 -13.93 1.23
CA PHE A 4 -15.02 -12.83 0.40
C PHE A 4 -13.95 -12.51 -0.65
N LEU A 5 -14.37 -12.40 -1.91
CA LEU A 5 -13.51 -12.05 -3.04
C LEU A 5 -13.98 -10.72 -3.63
N ARG A 6 -13.04 -9.87 -3.97
CA ARG A 6 -13.27 -8.59 -4.63
C ARG A 6 -12.36 -8.48 -5.84
N GLY A 7 -12.92 -8.08 -6.97
CA GLY A 7 -12.18 -7.66 -8.15
C GLY A 7 -12.54 -6.23 -8.50
N ALA A 8 -11.57 -5.45 -8.97
CA ALA A 8 -11.79 -4.09 -9.47
C ALA A 8 -10.87 -3.82 -10.65
N TYR A 9 -11.37 -3.02 -11.60
CA TYR A 9 -10.57 -2.40 -12.65
C TYR A 9 -10.58 -0.90 -12.44
N VAL A 10 -9.42 -0.27 -12.56
CA VAL A 10 -9.25 1.17 -12.37
C VAL A 10 -8.65 1.75 -13.64
N PHE A 11 -9.31 2.77 -14.17
CA PHE A 11 -8.80 3.58 -15.25
C PHE A 11 -8.67 5.03 -14.79
N GLY A 12 -7.63 5.73 -15.23
CA GLY A 12 -7.42 7.12 -14.90
C GLY A 12 -6.55 7.84 -15.91
N ASP A 13 -6.87 9.10 -16.18
CA ASP A 13 -6.03 10.02 -16.92
C ASP A 13 -5.29 10.96 -15.95
N LYS A 14 -3.99 11.13 -16.19
CA LYS A 14 -3.11 11.98 -15.40
C LYS A 14 -2.54 13.07 -16.29
N THR A 15 -2.81 14.33 -15.95
CA THR A 15 -2.25 15.50 -16.61
C THR A 15 -1.40 16.29 -15.63
N ILE A 16 -0.15 16.59 -16.00
CA ILE A 16 0.79 17.33 -15.14
C ILE A 16 1.14 18.65 -15.78
N ALA A 17 0.67 19.74 -15.18
CA ALA A 17 0.95 21.09 -15.63
C ALA A 17 2.46 21.31 -15.83
N ARG A 18 2.85 21.89 -16.97
CA ARG A 18 4.24 22.20 -17.36
C ARG A 18 5.16 20.97 -17.55
N ARG A 19 4.64 19.74 -17.54
CA ARG A 19 5.40 18.51 -17.77
C ARG A 19 4.62 17.52 -18.62
N PRO A 20 4.25 17.86 -19.88
CA PRO A 20 3.37 17.04 -20.72
C PRO A 20 3.92 15.63 -20.98
N GLY A 21 5.24 15.46 -21.02
CA GLY A 21 5.84 14.12 -21.15
C GLY A 21 5.50 13.15 -20.00
N ARG A 22 4.93 13.64 -18.90
CA ARG A 22 4.43 12.84 -17.77
C ARG A 22 2.91 12.68 -17.75
N ASP A 23 2.21 13.23 -18.74
CA ASP A 23 0.80 12.95 -18.92
C ASP A 23 0.66 11.47 -19.28
N ALA A 24 -0.29 10.79 -18.68
CA ALA A 24 -0.37 9.34 -18.77
C ALA A 24 -1.79 8.81 -18.65
N GLN A 25 -2.05 7.70 -19.30
CA GLN A 25 -3.19 6.85 -19.00
C GLN A 25 -2.76 5.74 -18.05
N ASN A 26 -3.57 5.51 -17.03
CA ASN A 26 -3.32 4.49 -16.01
C ASN A 26 -4.39 3.41 -16.11
N HIS A 27 -3.94 2.17 -16.18
CA HIS A 27 -4.78 0.98 -16.13
C HIS A 27 -4.38 0.15 -14.93
N GLY A 28 -5.35 -0.30 -14.16
CA GLY A 28 -5.11 -1.13 -12.98
C GLY A 28 -6.14 -2.23 -12.83
N THR A 29 -5.68 -3.39 -12.35
CA THR A 29 -6.55 -4.49 -11.92
C THR A 29 -6.22 -4.83 -10.48
N GLU A 30 -7.23 -4.93 -9.63
CA GLU A 30 -7.10 -5.30 -8.23
C GLU A 30 -7.90 -6.57 -7.96
N LEU A 31 -7.29 -7.52 -7.27
CA LEU A 31 -7.93 -8.75 -6.79
C LEU A 31 -7.64 -8.87 -5.30
N ASP A 32 -8.67 -9.04 -4.49
CA ASP A 32 -8.55 -9.22 -3.05
C ASP A 32 -9.30 -10.48 -2.62
N ALA A 33 -8.65 -11.30 -1.79
CA ALA A 33 -9.24 -12.45 -1.11
C ALA A 33 -9.20 -12.25 0.40
N TYR A 34 -10.35 -12.30 1.05
CA TYR A 34 -10.49 -12.19 2.50
C TYR A 34 -10.87 -13.55 3.08
N TYR A 35 -10.18 -13.94 4.11
CA TYR A 35 -10.51 -15.11 4.91
C TYR A 35 -10.83 -14.71 6.35
N PHE A 36 -12.03 -15.04 6.81
CA PHE A 36 -12.55 -14.74 8.15
C PHE A 36 -12.64 -16.02 8.98
N TRP A 37 -12.00 -16.06 10.17
CA TRP A 37 -12.05 -17.25 11.04
C TRP A 37 -12.81 -17.08 12.36
N ARG A 38 -13.12 -15.84 12.73
CA ARG A 38 -14.02 -15.53 13.86
C ARG A 38 -14.95 -14.34 13.52
N GLY A 39 -15.85 -14.58 12.57
CA GLY A 39 -16.70 -13.50 12.03
C GLY A 39 -15.86 -12.35 11.50
N LEU A 40 -16.32 -11.09 11.63
CA LEU A 40 -15.59 -9.90 11.21
C LEU A 40 -14.48 -9.45 12.20
N ARG A 41 -14.30 -10.19 13.31
CA ARG A 41 -13.29 -9.82 14.33
C ARG A 41 -11.87 -10.21 13.94
N ARG A 42 -11.71 -11.23 13.09
CA ARG A 42 -10.38 -11.75 12.68
C ARG A 42 -10.41 -12.13 11.23
N TYR A 43 -9.54 -11.52 10.45
CA TYR A 43 -9.40 -11.87 9.04
C TYR A 43 -7.98 -11.61 8.52
N ILE A 44 -7.66 -12.28 7.44
CA ILE A 44 -6.51 -12.01 6.59
C ILE A 44 -7.05 -11.60 5.22
N ASN A 45 -6.44 -10.58 4.63
CA ASN A 45 -6.62 -10.20 3.25
C ASN A 45 -5.32 -10.44 2.50
N LEU A 46 -5.41 -11.17 1.39
CA LEU A 46 -4.37 -11.27 0.39
C LEU A 46 -4.85 -10.51 -0.85
N GLY A 47 -4.09 -9.52 -1.27
CA GLY A 47 -4.39 -8.70 -2.43
C GLY A 47 -3.29 -8.76 -3.48
N TYR A 48 -3.68 -8.70 -4.75
CA TYR A 48 -2.81 -8.52 -5.89
C TYR A 48 -3.26 -7.32 -6.70
N VAL A 49 -2.31 -6.47 -7.10
CA VAL A 49 -2.57 -5.31 -7.94
C VAL A 49 -1.60 -5.32 -9.12
N TYR A 50 -2.15 -5.26 -10.31
CA TYR A 50 -1.41 -4.93 -11.52
C TYR A 50 -1.68 -3.48 -11.88
N ARG A 51 -0.64 -2.74 -12.27
CA ARG A 51 -0.75 -1.36 -12.79
C ARG A 51 0.10 -1.21 -14.03
N GLN A 52 -0.42 -0.46 -14.97
CA GLN A 52 0.30 0.00 -16.15
C GLN A 52 0.10 1.52 -16.27
N GLU A 53 1.20 2.25 -16.36
CA GLU A 53 1.20 3.67 -16.67
C GLU A 53 1.74 3.87 -18.09
N ASP A 54 0.90 4.38 -18.97
CA ASP A 54 1.23 4.67 -20.36
C ASP A 54 1.43 6.18 -20.53
N SER A 55 2.62 6.67 -20.18
CA SER A 55 3.01 8.07 -20.23
C SER A 55 3.36 8.51 -21.66
N GLN A 56 3.18 9.78 -22.00
CA GLN A 56 3.56 10.33 -23.30
C GLN A 56 5.06 10.12 -23.60
N ALA A 57 5.94 10.38 -22.63
CA ALA A 57 7.35 10.05 -22.79
C ALA A 57 7.61 8.62 -22.34
N ALA A 58 8.11 7.78 -23.24
CA ALA A 58 8.30 6.35 -23.05
C ALA A 58 9.13 5.97 -21.81
N ARG A 59 10.11 6.81 -21.43
CA ARG A 59 10.94 6.63 -20.21
C ARG A 59 10.17 6.68 -18.90
N PHE A 60 8.91 7.12 -18.90
CA PHE A 60 8.04 7.13 -17.72
C PHE A 60 6.96 6.04 -17.76
N LYS A 61 6.87 5.30 -18.88
CA LYS A 61 5.98 4.14 -18.98
C LYS A 61 6.50 3.03 -18.09
N TYR A 62 5.60 2.40 -17.34
CA TYR A 62 5.98 1.25 -16.52
C TYR A 62 4.83 0.27 -16.34
N LYS A 63 5.21 -0.94 -15.95
CA LYS A 63 4.31 -1.97 -15.41
C LYS A 63 4.72 -2.27 -13.98
N ALA A 64 3.74 -2.45 -13.11
CA ALA A 64 3.98 -2.77 -11.72
C ALA A 64 3.09 -3.90 -11.24
N HIS A 65 3.68 -4.80 -10.47
CA HIS A 65 3.01 -5.91 -9.78
C HIS A 65 3.14 -5.68 -8.28
N GLN A 66 2.03 -5.77 -7.56
CA GLN A 66 2.02 -5.55 -6.12
C GLN A 66 1.28 -6.69 -5.43
N ILE A 67 1.87 -7.23 -4.38
CA ILE A 67 1.24 -8.16 -3.45
C ILE A 67 1.02 -7.43 -2.12
N LYS A 68 -0.18 -7.61 -1.55
CA LYS A 68 -0.57 -7.03 -0.26
C LYS A 68 -1.02 -8.16 0.67
N LEU A 69 -0.52 -8.16 1.89
CA LEU A 69 -1.00 -9.00 2.96
C LEU A 69 -1.42 -8.10 4.13
N ARG A 70 -2.63 -8.29 4.63
CA ARG A 70 -3.17 -7.57 5.78
C ARG A 70 -3.79 -8.56 6.74
N ALA A 71 -3.39 -8.52 8.01
CA ALA A 71 -3.99 -9.31 9.07
C ALA A 71 -4.63 -8.36 10.10
N VAL A 72 -5.88 -8.63 10.45
CA VAL A 72 -6.62 -7.86 11.43
C VAL A 72 -7.12 -8.77 12.52
N GLN A 73 -6.82 -8.40 13.76
CA GLN A 73 -7.30 -9.10 14.94
C GLN A 73 -7.93 -8.10 15.91
N ARG A 74 -9.20 -8.34 16.26
CA ARG A 74 -9.91 -7.62 17.31
C ARG A 74 -10.02 -8.49 18.53
N PHE A 75 -9.69 -7.94 19.69
CA PHE A 75 -9.71 -8.60 20.98
C PHE A 75 -10.00 -7.60 22.11
N GLU A 76 -10.41 -8.10 23.25
CA GLU A 76 -10.76 -7.23 24.38
C GLU A 76 -9.50 -6.93 25.21
N VAL A 77 -9.30 -5.63 25.47
CA VAL A 77 -8.30 -5.08 26.40
C VAL A 77 -9.05 -4.15 27.35
N PHE A 78 -8.94 -4.34 28.64
CA PHE A 78 -9.69 -3.55 29.66
C PHE A 78 -11.19 -3.46 29.35
N SER A 79 -11.81 -4.59 28.93
CA SER A 79 -13.24 -4.66 28.52
C SER A 79 -13.61 -3.77 27.32
N LYS A 80 -12.64 -3.27 26.57
CA LYS A 80 -12.82 -2.51 25.33
C LYS A 80 -12.32 -3.29 24.12
N LEU A 81 -13.03 -3.21 23.01
CA LEU A 81 -12.68 -3.93 21.79
C LEU A 81 -11.53 -3.20 21.07
N SER A 82 -10.31 -3.70 21.23
CA SER A 82 -9.10 -3.19 20.63
C SER A 82 -8.80 -3.88 19.29
N THR A 83 -8.08 -3.21 18.42
CA THR A 83 -7.72 -3.72 17.09
C THR A 83 -6.21 -3.71 16.90
N LEU A 84 -5.66 -4.84 16.51
CA LEU A 84 -4.29 -4.96 15.99
C LEU A 84 -4.37 -5.22 14.48
N GLU A 85 -3.67 -4.40 13.73
CA GLU A 85 -3.51 -4.54 12.29
C GLU A 85 -2.04 -4.69 11.91
N LEU A 86 -1.74 -5.69 11.08
CA LEU A 86 -0.44 -5.91 10.48
C LEU A 86 -0.58 -5.83 8.97
N GLY A 87 0.31 -5.11 8.31
CA GLY A 87 0.36 -4.96 6.87
C GLY A 87 1.74 -5.29 6.31
N LEU A 88 1.76 -6.00 5.17
CA LEU A 88 2.96 -6.22 4.37
C LEU A 88 2.60 -5.94 2.91
N ARG A 89 3.45 -5.21 2.20
CA ARG A 89 3.30 -4.91 0.79
C ARG A 89 4.65 -5.08 0.09
N TYR A 90 4.61 -5.77 -1.03
CA TYR A 90 5.72 -5.85 -1.97
C TYR A 90 5.26 -5.31 -3.32
N GLU A 91 6.04 -4.48 -3.96
CA GLU A 91 5.79 -3.95 -5.31
C GLU A 91 7.09 -4.08 -6.14
N ASP A 92 6.96 -4.64 -7.33
CA ASP A 92 7.98 -4.64 -8.38
C ASP A 92 7.47 -3.78 -9.54
N ARG A 93 8.30 -2.81 -9.97
CA ARG A 93 7.99 -1.86 -11.02
C ARG A 93 9.09 -1.81 -12.05
N ASN A 94 8.74 -2.12 -13.29
CA ASN A 94 9.64 -2.17 -14.41
C ASN A 94 9.30 -1.09 -15.43
N TYR A 95 10.27 -0.25 -15.78
CA TYR A 95 10.13 0.81 -16.78
C TYR A 95 10.46 0.30 -18.17
N ASP A 96 9.71 0.75 -19.19
CA ASP A 96 9.80 0.21 -20.54
C ASP A 96 11.06 0.69 -21.28
N GLU A 97 11.53 1.93 -21.00
CA GLU A 97 12.64 2.57 -21.70
C GLU A 97 13.80 2.92 -20.76
N ALA A 98 14.98 3.06 -21.35
CA ALA A 98 16.17 3.46 -20.60
C ALA A 98 16.01 4.85 -19.97
N THR A 99 16.40 4.97 -18.71
CA THR A 99 16.45 6.24 -17.99
C THR A 99 17.78 6.93 -18.32
N PRO A 100 17.79 8.14 -18.91
CA PRO A 100 19.02 8.77 -19.41
C PRO A 100 20.14 8.93 -18.38
N SER A 101 19.80 9.13 -17.10
CA SER A 101 20.78 9.34 -16.03
C SER A 101 21.54 8.09 -15.61
N ILE A 102 21.02 6.89 -15.93
CA ILE A 102 21.64 5.60 -15.58
C ILE A 102 22.00 4.78 -16.83
N GLY A 103 21.53 5.17 -18.02
CA GLY A 103 21.81 4.51 -19.29
C GLY A 103 21.10 3.15 -19.50
N GLU A 104 20.26 2.72 -18.55
CA GLU A 104 19.54 1.45 -18.58
C GLU A 104 18.07 1.61 -18.16
N ARG A 105 17.27 0.55 -18.30
CA ARG A 105 15.90 0.51 -17.83
C ARG A 105 15.87 0.58 -16.32
N ARG A 106 15.05 1.48 -15.79
CA ARG A 106 14.83 1.58 -14.35
C ARG A 106 13.97 0.40 -13.86
N ASN A 107 14.40 -0.15 -12.74
CA ASN A 107 13.65 -1.12 -11.96
C ASN A 107 13.55 -0.62 -10.52
N ASP A 108 12.35 -0.64 -9.96
CA ASP A 108 12.11 -0.28 -8.57
C ASP A 108 11.42 -1.43 -7.85
N GLU A 109 11.99 -1.85 -6.74
CA GLU A 109 11.34 -2.75 -5.80
C GLU A 109 10.98 -1.99 -4.52
N ARG A 110 9.85 -2.31 -3.94
CA ARG A 110 9.42 -1.72 -2.68
C ARG A 110 8.88 -2.77 -1.75
N VAL A 111 9.43 -2.82 -0.55
CA VAL A 111 8.87 -3.56 0.57
C VAL A 111 8.33 -2.56 1.60
N ARG A 112 7.13 -2.78 2.11
CA ARG A 112 6.56 -2.00 3.21
C ARG A 112 5.93 -2.90 4.24
N ALA A 113 6.36 -2.76 5.50
CA ALA A 113 5.74 -3.39 6.66
C ALA A 113 5.09 -2.32 7.55
N THR A 114 3.89 -2.59 8.07
CA THR A 114 3.17 -1.67 8.96
C THR A 114 2.56 -2.43 10.13
N VAL A 115 2.48 -1.77 11.28
CA VAL A 115 1.75 -2.21 12.46
C VAL A 115 0.92 -1.05 12.98
N GLU A 116 -0.33 -1.33 13.34
CA GLU A 116 -1.21 -0.36 13.97
C GLU A 116 -1.96 -1.04 15.12
N PHE A 117 -2.04 -0.35 16.26
CA PHE A 117 -2.78 -0.80 17.42
C PHE A 117 -3.73 0.31 17.88
N ASP A 118 -5.04 0.03 17.82
CA ASP A 118 -6.09 0.89 18.33
C ASP A 118 -6.58 0.38 19.66
N LEU A 119 -6.53 1.23 20.68
CA LEU A 119 -6.99 0.96 22.03
C LEU A 119 -8.02 2.00 22.48
N PRO A 120 -9.32 1.69 22.51
CA PRO A 120 -10.32 2.54 23.14
C PRO A 120 -10.09 2.55 24.66
N LEU A 121 -9.65 3.69 25.21
CA LEU A 121 -9.44 3.86 26.65
C LEU A 121 -10.76 4.09 27.37
N THR A 122 -11.63 4.89 26.78
CA THR A 122 -13.01 5.15 27.24
C THR A 122 -13.97 5.16 26.05
N ASP A 123 -15.26 5.42 26.27
CA ASP A 123 -16.23 5.58 25.17
C ASP A 123 -16.00 6.86 24.35
N ARG A 124 -15.15 7.77 24.85
CA ARG A 124 -14.84 9.07 24.22
C ARG A 124 -13.37 9.24 23.87
N ILE A 125 -12.50 8.35 24.32
CA ILE A 125 -11.05 8.44 24.13
C ILE A 125 -10.56 7.19 23.45
N ASN A 126 -10.00 7.34 22.26
CA ASN A 126 -9.30 6.28 21.54
C ASN A 126 -7.81 6.62 21.42
N TRP A 127 -6.95 5.67 21.75
CA TRP A 127 -5.52 5.78 21.60
C TRP A 127 -5.05 4.86 20.49
N ARG A 128 -4.31 5.40 19.54
CA ARG A 128 -3.71 4.66 18.43
C ARG A 128 -2.21 4.81 18.46
N VAL A 129 -1.51 3.68 18.31
CA VAL A 129 -0.06 3.62 18.09
C VAL A 129 0.18 2.94 16.75
N TYR A 130 1.04 3.50 15.94
CA TYR A 130 1.37 2.91 14.65
C TYR A 130 2.84 3.04 14.32
N GLY A 131 3.33 2.10 13.52
CA GLY A 131 4.68 2.09 13.02
C GLY A 131 4.76 1.51 11.61
N GLY A 132 5.82 1.83 10.91
CA GLY A 132 6.07 1.31 9.58
C GLY A 132 7.52 1.41 9.18
N TYR A 133 7.92 0.47 8.35
CA TYR A 133 9.20 0.47 7.65
C TYR A 133 8.94 0.30 6.16
N SER A 134 9.65 1.06 5.35
CA SER A 134 9.61 0.95 3.90
C SER A 134 11.02 0.97 3.35
N ASP A 135 11.32 0.00 2.50
CA ASP A 135 12.55 -0.12 1.76
C ASP A 135 12.25 0.06 0.28
N TYR A 136 12.93 0.99 -0.36
CA TYR A 136 12.79 1.36 -1.76
C TYR A 136 14.12 1.08 -2.46
N LEU A 137 14.22 -0.07 -3.08
CA LEU A 137 15.39 -0.48 -3.87
C LEU A 137 15.21 -0.02 -5.31
N SER A 138 16.20 0.65 -5.86
CA SER A 138 16.16 1.12 -7.24
C SER A 138 17.57 1.16 -7.85
N ASN A 139 17.69 0.81 -9.12
CA ASN A 139 18.93 1.07 -9.85
C ASN A 139 19.13 2.56 -10.20
N LEU A 140 18.12 3.42 -9.91
CA LEU A 140 18.26 4.88 -9.92
C LEU A 140 18.64 5.36 -8.52
N PRO A 141 19.88 5.82 -8.25
CA PRO A 141 20.35 6.13 -6.89
C PRO A 141 19.49 7.16 -6.12
N SER A 142 18.87 8.09 -6.82
CA SER A 142 17.98 9.09 -6.18
C SER A 142 16.62 8.52 -5.75
N ALA A 143 16.31 7.28 -6.11
CA ALA A 143 15.08 6.57 -5.74
C ALA A 143 15.33 5.38 -4.83
N ASP A 144 16.59 5.13 -4.47
CA ASP A 144 17.03 4.10 -3.52
C ASP A 144 17.15 4.73 -2.14
N TYR A 145 16.27 4.33 -1.21
CA TYR A 145 16.25 4.82 0.16
C TYR A 145 15.35 3.95 1.05
N ASP A 146 15.58 4.01 2.34
CA ASP A 146 14.69 3.43 3.35
C ASP A 146 14.04 4.52 4.22
N GLN A 147 12.92 4.16 4.83
CA GLN A 147 12.16 5.05 5.70
C GLN A 147 11.52 4.29 6.84
N SER A 148 11.71 4.77 8.05
CA SER A 148 10.99 4.32 9.25
C SER A 148 10.04 5.40 9.74
N LEU A 149 8.86 4.99 10.21
CA LEU A 149 7.86 5.86 10.81
C LEU A 149 7.36 5.23 12.10
N ILE A 150 7.22 6.03 13.15
CA ILE A 150 6.47 5.70 14.36
C ILE A 150 5.62 6.89 14.76
N GLY A 151 4.41 6.64 15.19
CA GLY A 151 3.51 7.69 15.61
C GLY A 151 2.48 7.23 16.62
N THR A 152 1.88 8.20 17.28
CA THR A 152 0.77 7.98 18.20
C THR A 152 -0.27 9.08 18.03
N THR A 153 -1.54 8.72 18.21
CA THR A 153 -2.67 9.65 18.11
C THR A 153 -3.63 9.38 19.27
N VAL A 154 -4.14 10.43 19.87
CA VAL A 154 -5.26 10.37 20.81
C VAL A 154 -6.44 11.10 20.17
N GLU A 155 -7.56 10.40 20.03
CA GLU A 155 -8.81 10.92 19.48
C GLU A 155 -9.82 11.12 20.61
N LEU A 156 -10.43 12.30 20.67
CA LEU A 156 -11.45 12.67 21.64
C LEU A 156 -12.78 12.90 20.92
N SER A 157 -13.85 12.21 21.37
CA SER A 157 -15.21 12.38 20.86
C SER A 157 -16.08 13.08 21.91
N PHE A 158 -16.86 14.08 21.51
CA PHE A 158 -17.71 14.89 22.40
C PHE A 158 -19.19 14.62 22.18
#